data_0f83665bfa6c6e5c667eabfec75bbc54
#
_entry.id   0f83665bfa6c6e5c667eabfec75bbc54
#
_cell.length_a   1.000
_cell.length_b   1.000
_cell.length_c   1.000
_cell.angle_alpha   90.00
_cell.angle_beta   90.00
_cell.angle_gamma   90.00
#
_symmetry.space_group_name_H-M   'P 1'
#
loop_
_entity.id
_entity.type
_entity.pdbx_description
1 polymer ?
#
loop_
_entity_poly.entity_id
_entity_poly.type
_entity_poly.pdbx_seq_one_letter_code
_entity_poly.pdbx_strand_id
1 'polypeptide(L)'
;MGDRSAVNTIRGYYYQFDYSIVKILELENDTDAITVEGIEDIDISSVSEETAIQCKYYEHTEYNHSVIASAVRLMLAHYKTVVDGSAKPIIYKLYGHYKSGQKKLILPIDVEFLKSNFLTYTEKKILHKVHDELGLSDANLNDFLKILIIDINAQSLDSQESQLISLLMKEFSCTKYDAEVLYYCNALAKIRSLAIEQNVENRKITKSEFVMAINVKQILFNEWYIAFKGKQKWLSQLKAMYFSTLNTSPFERFFLIEVPNTEYSRSALKELIHLLRRKWAKLSKRESQPFCPYLYIHGIDDIELVELKKELTNEGFTFIDGYDYMGASFNPKSIARTANYYNQIGIKFINYRENITEIISTVAKPKEIYQFYFSQPILTDNSDNVKQVAIQIQEFQDIKGVI
;
A
#
# COMPACT_ATOMS: atom_id res chain seq x y z
N MET A 1 2.71 -12.46 -46.56
CA MET A 1 1.80 -11.79 -45.61
C MET A 1 2.54 -11.76 -44.30
N GLY A 2 2.93 -10.56 -43.85
CA GLY A 2 3.58 -10.41 -42.53
C GLY A 2 2.62 -10.87 -41.45
N ASP A 3 3.13 -11.63 -40.50
CA ASP A 3 2.40 -12.08 -39.34
C ASP A 3 1.87 -10.85 -38.59
N ARG A 4 0.55 -10.65 -38.57
CA ARG A 4 -0.12 -9.56 -37.84
C ARG A 4 -0.32 -9.90 -36.37
N SER A 5 0.45 -10.83 -35.82
CA SER A 5 0.33 -11.24 -34.43
C SER A 5 0.78 -10.12 -33.49
N ALA A 6 -0.09 -9.72 -32.57
CA ALA A 6 0.22 -8.78 -31.50
C ALA A 6 1.05 -9.41 -30.36
N VAL A 7 1.48 -10.66 -30.51
CA VAL A 7 2.14 -11.43 -29.42
C VAL A 7 3.36 -10.70 -28.86
N ASN A 8 4.23 -10.17 -29.72
CA ASN A 8 5.43 -9.46 -29.26
C ASN A 8 5.10 -8.18 -28.46
N THR A 9 4.07 -7.45 -28.87
CA THR A 9 3.59 -6.25 -28.15
C THR A 9 3.02 -6.65 -26.79
N ILE A 10 2.19 -7.71 -26.76
CA ILE A 10 1.61 -8.22 -25.51
C ILE A 10 2.70 -8.69 -24.55
N ARG A 11 3.69 -9.44 -25.04
CA ARG A 11 4.84 -9.89 -24.22
C ARG A 11 5.65 -8.68 -23.69
N GLY A 12 5.79 -7.63 -24.47
CA GLY A 12 6.42 -6.38 -24.04
C GLY A 12 5.70 -5.73 -22.85
N TYR A 13 4.36 -5.64 -22.91
CA TYR A 13 3.58 -5.12 -21.77
C TYR A 13 3.66 -5.99 -20.53
N TYR A 14 3.56 -7.33 -20.67
CA TYR A 14 3.74 -8.21 -19.52
C TYR A 14 5.14 -8.09 -18.93
N TYR A 15 6.17 -7.95 -19.76
CA TYR A 15 7.53 -7.75 -19.29
C TYR A 15 7.67 -6.46 -18.45
N GLN A 16 7.04 -5.36 -18.86
CA GLN A 16 7.02 -4.10 -18.11
C GLN A 16 6.24 -4.24 -16.80
N PHE A 17 5.07 -4.89 -16.83
CA PHE A 17 4.23 -5.09 -15.64
C PHE A 17 4.92 -5.98 -14.60
N ASP A 18 5.52 -7.08 -15.03
CA ASP A 18 6.26 -7.97 -14.15
C ASP A 18 7.45 -7.25 -13.52
N TYR A 19 8.16 -6.45 -14.32
CA TYR A 19 9.27 -5.66 -13.79
C TYR A 19 8.80 -4.56 -12.82
N SER A 20 7.64 -3.97 -13.03
CA SER A 20 7.03 -3.05 -12.08
C SER A 20 6.74 -3.73 -10.74
N ILE A 21 6.21 -4.97 -10.77
CA ILE A 21 5.95 -5.75 -9.57
C ILE A 21 7.27 -6.14 -8.88
N VAL A 22 8.27 -6.57 -9.63
CA VAL A 22 9.61 -6.83 -9.06
C VAL A 22 10.14 -5.59 -8.36
N LYS A 23 10.08 -4.42 -9.01
CA LYS A 23 10.63 -3.18 -8.45
C LYS A 23 9.92 -2.73 -7.19
N ILE A 24 8.61 -2.78 -7.14
CA ILE A 24 7.88 -2.37 -5.92
C ILE A 24 8.13 -3.33 -4.75
N LEU A 25 8.26 -4.64 -5.01
CA LEU A 25 8.59 -5.62 -3.97
C LEU A 25 10.04 -5.50 -3.48
N GLU A 26 10.97 -5.03 -4.31
CA GLU A 26 12.38 -4.78 -3.96
C GLU A 26 12.60 -3.47 -3.20
N LEU A 27 11.63 -2.56 -3.11
CA LEU A 27 11.76 -1.32 -2.34
C LEU A 27 12.08 -1.63 -0.88
N GLU A 28 13.00 -0.86 -0.28
CA GLU A 28 13.45 -1.10 1.10
C GLU A 28 12.43 -0.62 2.13
N ASN A 29 11.78 0.54 1.87
CA ASN A 29 10.85 1.14 2.81
C ASN A 29 9.41 1.03 2.29
N ASP A 30 8.48 0.83 3.20
CA ASP A 30 7.05 0.74 2.92
C ASP A 30 6.44 2.04 2.33
N THR A 31 7.09 3.17 2.59
CA THR A 31 6.71 4.49 2.08
C THR A 31 7.29 4.82 0.70
N ASP A 32 8.29 4.07 0.24
CA ASP A 32 8.83 4.21 -1.10
C ASP A 32 7.77 3.79 -2.13
N ALA A 33 7.80 4.39 -3.30
CA ALA A 33 6.72 4.26 -4.28
C ALA A 33 7.25 4.01 -5.70
N ILE A 34 6.38 3.44 -6.53
CA ILE A 34 6.55 3.47 -7.98
C ILE A 34 5.43 4.27 -8.63
N THR A 35 5.72 4.85 -9.80
CA THR A 35 4.72 5.39 -10.74
C THR A 35 4.80 4.59 -12.02
N VAL A 36 3.68 4.02 -12.46
CA VAL A 36 3.61 3.23 -13.71
C VAL A 36 3.28 4.16 -14.85
N GLU A 37 4.03 4.07 -15.98
CA GLU A 37 3.84 4.94 -17.14
C GLU A 37 3.95 6.45 -16.74
N GLY A 38 5.00 6.81 -16.01
CA GLY A 38 5.27 8.17 -15.57
C GLY A 38 6.14 8.96 -16.55
N ILE A 39 7.39 9.25 -16.18
CA ILE A 39 8.41 9.85 -17.07
C ILE A 39 8.86 8.80 -18.10
N GLU A 40 9.05 7.57 -17.61
CA GLU A 40 9.33 6.37 -18.40
C GLU A 40 8.32 5.27 -18.04
N ASP A 41 8.56 4.01 -18.42
CA ASP A 41 7.66 2.90 -18.14
C ASP A 41 7.44 2.70 -16.63
N ILE A 42 8.49 2.92 -15.82
CA ILE A 42 8.44 2.80 -14.35
C ILE A 42 9.31 3.88 -13.73
N ASP A 43 8.74 4.73 -12.90
CA ASP A 43 9.49 5.65 -12.08
C ASP A 43 9.50 5.17 -10.63
N ILE A 44 10.67 5.16 -10.01
CA ILE A 44 10.88 4.81 -8.60
C ILE A 44 11.11 6.10 -7.82
N SER A 45 10.34 6.30 -6.76
CA SER A 45 10.52 7.40 -5.81
C SER A 45 10.86 6.81 -4.45
N SER A 46 12.12 6.94 -4.02
CA SER A 46 12.60 6.56 -2.69
C SER A 46 13.06 7.79 -1.90
N VAL A 47 13.34 7.60 -0.63
CA VAL A 47 13.88 8.66 0.26
C VAL A 47 15.22 9.20 -0.26
N SER A 48 16.03 8.36 -0.90
CA SER A 48 17.39 8.69 -1.33
C SER A 48 17.50 9.10 -2.80
N GLU A 49 16.59 8.65 -3.67
CA GLU A 49 16.80 8.71 -5.11
C GLU A 49 15.49 8.59 -5.90
N GLU A 50 15.44 9.31 -7.03
CA GLU A 50 14.40 9.13 -8.04
C GLU A 50 15.01 8.47 -9.27
N THR A 51 14.41 7.40 -9.78
CA THR A 51 14.89 6.66 -10.96
C THR A 51 13.76 6.45 -11.96
N ALA A 52 13.97 6.81 -13.23
CA ALA A 52 13.06 6.50 -14.32
C ALA A 52 13.62 5.35 -15.17
N ILE A 53 12.81 4.31 -15.39
CA ILE A 53 13.23 3.07 -16.03
C ILE A 53 12.42 2.83 -17.30
N GLN A 54 13.09 2.78 -18.44
CA GLN A 54 12.52 2.34 -19.70
C GLN A 54 12.80 0.86 -19.91
N CYS A 55 11.77 0.06 -20.08
CA CYS A 55 11.86 -1.37 -20.38
C CYS A 55 11.82 -1.64 -21.88
N LYS A 56 12.65 -2.57 -22.37
CA LYS A 56 12.65 -3.01 -23.74
C LYS A 56 12.74 -4.54 -23.82
N TYR A 57 11.75 -5.18 -24.41
CA TYR A 57 11.72 -6.63 -24.58
C TYR A 57 11.73 -7.04 -26.05
N TYR A 58 12.85 -7.60 -26.50
CA TYR A 58 13.10 -7.98 -27.89
C TYR A 58 13.67 -9.40 -28.00
N GLU A 59 12.94 -10.39 -27.52
CA GLU A 59 13.35 -11.79 -27.47
C GLU A 59 13.79 -12.38 -28.83
N HIS A 60 13.23 -11.88 -29.94
CA HIS A 60 13.51 -12.36 -31.29
C HIS A 60 14.41 -11.44 -32.08
N THR A 61 14.82 -10.30 -31.55
CA THR A 61 15.57 -9.26 -32.24
C THR A 61 16.99 -9.18 -31.67
N GLU A 62 17.96 -9.07 -32.58
CA GLU A 62 19.32 -8.77 -32.20
C GLU A 62 19.45 -7.30 -31.78
N TYR A 63 20.23 -7.06 -30.74
CA TYR A 63 20.54 -5.71 -30.31
C TYR A 63 21.31 -4.93 -31.39
N ASN A 64 20.90 -3.71 -31.61
CA ASN A 64 21.69 -2.69 -32.29
C ASN A 64 21.37 -1.32 -31.64
N HIS A 65 22.27 -0.34 -31.86
CA HIS A 65 22.17 0.96 -31.17
C HIS A 65 20.88 1.72 -31.51
N SER A 66 20.36 1.56 -32.72
CA SER A 66 19.15 2.26 -33.18
C SER A 66 17.89 1.86 -32.40
N VAL A 67 17.86 0.65 -31.82
CA VAL A 67 16.69 0.13 -31.09
C VAL A 67 16.45 0.91 -29.79
N ILE A 68 17.52 1.33 -29.11
CA ILE A 68 17.43 2.09 -27.86
C ILE A 68 17.59 3.60 -28.06
N ALA A 69 18.03 4.06 -29.25
CA ALA A 69 18.34 5.45 -29.50
C ALA A 69 17.16 6.41 -29.24
N SER A 70 15.92 5.98 -29.56
CA SER A 70 14.73 6.80 -29.27
C SER A 70 14.50 7.01 -27.79
N ALA A 71 14.67 5.97 -26.98
CA ALA A 71 14.53 6.06 -25.52
C ALA A 71 15.62 6.98 -24.94
N VAL A 72 16.88 6.80 -25.34
CA VAL A 72 17.98 7.68 -24.88
C VAL A 72 17.72 9.15 -25.25
N ARG A 73 17.13 9.42 -26.41
CA ARG A 73 16.76 10.80 -26.81
C ARG A 73 15.65 11.38 -25.94
N LEU A 74 14.64 10.59 -25.58
CA LEU A 74 13.58 11.04 -24.67
C LEU A 74 14.13 11.32 -23.26
N MET A 75 14.98 10.45 -22.74
CA MET A 75 15.67 10.65 -21.46
C MET A 75 16.52 11.93 -21.49
N LEU A 76 17.25 12.19 -22.59
CA LEU A 76 18.02 13.40 -22.75
C LEU A 76 17.14 14.67 -22.85
N ALA A 77 15.98 14.58 -23.49
CA ALA A 77 15.02 15.68 -23.54
C ALA A 77 14.47 16.02 -22.16
N HIS A 78 14.15 14.98 -21.33
CA HIS A 78 13.79 15.21 -19.95
C HIS A 78 14.98 15.78 -19.14
N TYR A 79 16.18 15.27 -19.33
CA TYR A 79 17.40 15.81 -18.69
C TYR A 79 17.60 17.31 -19.00
N LYS A 80 17.25 17.77 -20.21
CA LYS A 80 17.28 19.21 -20.53
C LYS A 80 16.40 20.01 -19.55
N THR A 81 15.25 19.52 -19.15
CA THR A 81 14.40 20.21 -18.17
C THR A 81 15.05 20.29 -16.78
N VAL A 82 15.88 19.29 -16.43
CA VAL A 82 16.69 19.32 -15.19
C VAL A 82 17.78 20.39 -15.29
N VAL A 83 18.49 20.44 -16.43
CA VAL A 83 19.52 21.49 -16.70
C VAL A 83 18.92 22.88 -16.63
N ASP A 84 17.70 23.07 -17.14
CA ASP A 84 16.97 24.35 -17.10
C ASP A 84 16.37 24.68 -15.70
N GLY A 85 16.49 23.78 -14.73
CA GLY A 85 15.98 23.96 -13.36
C GLY A 85 14.46 23.81 -13.22
N SER A 86 13.77 23.28 -14.23
CA SER A 86 12.32 23.06 -14.21
C SER A 86 11.92 21.65 -13.72
N ALA A 87 12.87 20.71 -13.62
CA ALA A 87 12.66 19.37 -13.06
C ALA A 87 13.77 19.01 -12.08
N LYS A 88 13.50 18.01 -11.23
CA LYS A 88 14.49 17.48 -10.28
C LYS A 88 15.45 16.53 -10.98
N PRO A 89 16.72 16.41 -10.50
CA PRO A 89 17.64 15.39 -10.96
C PRO A 89 17.10 13.99 -10.67
N ILE A 90 17.18 13.10 -11.66
CA ILE A 90 16.80 11.70 -11.56
C ILE A 90 17.85 10.81 -12.24
N ILE A 91 17.88 9.53 -11.89
CA ILE A 91 18.67 8.52 -12.61
C ILE A 91 17.82 7.97 -13.74
N TYR A 92 18.41 7.81 -14.92
CA TYR A 92 17.77 7.17 -16.07
C TYR A 92 18.30 5.77 -16.23
N LYS A 93 17.41 4.77 -16.33
CA LYS A 93 17.79 3.39 -16.56
C LYS A 93 17.08 2.83 -17.79
N LEU A 94 17.86 2.28 -18.71
CA LEU A 94 17.35 1.46 -19.79
C LEU A 94 17.57 -0.01 -19.43
N TYR A 95 16.48 -0.78 -19.38
CA TYR A 95 16.47 -2.20 -19.02
C TYR A 95 15.93 -3.00 -20.20
N GLY A 96 16.82 -3.72 -20.91
CA GLY A 96 16.49 -4.35 -22.18
C GLY A 96 16.94 -5.79 -22.32
N HIS A 97 16.03 -6.67 -22.75
CA HIS A 97 16.31 -8.06 -23.13
C HIS A 97 16.34 -8.20 -24.65
N TYR A 98 17.39 -8.83 -25.15
CA TYR A 98 17.63 -9.05 -26.59
C TYR A 98 18.07 -10.49 -26.84
N LYS A 99 17.71 -11.03 -28.02
CA LYS A 99 18.12 -12.39 -28.45
C LYS A 99 19.64 -12.55 -28.49
N SER A 100 20.34 -11.54 -28.98
CA SER A 100 21.81 -11.54 -29.18
C SER A 100 22.31 -10.12 -29.45
N GLY A 101 23.61 -9.96 -29.70
CA GLY A 101 24.18 -8.69 -30.11
C GLY A 101 24.68 -7.80 -28.97
N GLN A 102 24.61 -8.24 -27.71
CA GLN A 102 25.03 -7.47 -26.55
C GLN A 102 26.48 -7.00 -26.62
N LYS A 103 27.34 -7.78 -27.27
CA LYS A 103 28.77 -7.43 -27.47
C LYS A 103 29.01 -6.19 -28.34
N LYS A 104 27.97 -5.70 -29.04
CA LYS A 104 28.06 -4.48 -29.87
C LYS A 104 28.11 -3.20 -29.02
N LEU A 105 27.64 -3.25 -27.77
CA LEU A 105 27.72 -2.14 -26.84
C LEU A 105 28.76 -2.44 -25.76
N ILE A 106 29.79 -1.62 -25.73
CA ILE A 106 30.85 -1.65 -24.73
C ILE A 106 30.59 -0.49 -23.77
N LEU A 107 30.41 -0.80 -22.50
CA LEU A 107 30.18 0.18 -21.43
C LEU A 107 31.45 0.38 -20.61
N PRO A 108 31.71 1.59 -20.07
CA PRO A 108 30.92 2.81 -20.26
C PRO A 108 31.10 3.42 -21.63
N ILE A 109 30.08 4.10 -22.16
CA ILE A 109 30.17 4.89 -23.39
C ILE A 109 30.67 6.31 -23.09
N ASP A 110 31.29 6.93 -24.08
CA ASP A 110 31.70 8.34 -24.04
C ASP A 110 30.72 9.25 -24.81
N VAL A 111 30.98 10.56 -24.77
CA VAL A 111 30.16 11.58 -25.42
C VAL A 111 30.15 11.42 -26.94
N GLU A 112 31.31 11.06 -27.55
CA GLU A 112 31.42 10.84 -29.00
C GLU A 112 30.52 9.65 -29.43
N PHE A 113 30.56 8.55 -28.69
CA PHE A 113 29.71 7.41 -28.94
C PHE A 113 28.23 7.77 -28.78
N LEU A 114 27.87 8.49 -27.70
CA LEU A 114 26.51 8.97 -27.44
C LEU A 114 25.98 9.78 -28.62
N LYS A 115 26.76 10.79 -29.08
CA LYS A 115 26.39 11.67 -30.21
C LYS A 115 26.20 10.88 -31.49
N SER A 116 27.15 10.01 -31.84
CA SER A 116 27.18 9.32 -33.15
C SER A 116 26.13 8.21 -33.24
N ASN A 117 25.87 7.45 -32.14
CA ASN A 117 25.03 6.27 -32.19
C ASN A 117 23.59 6.49 -31.68
N PHE A 118 23.38 7.46 -30.81
CA PHE A 118 22.06 7.70 -30.23
C PHE A 118 21.44 9.04 -30.58
N LEU A 119 22.25 10.12 -30.68
CA LEU A 119 21.72 11.48 -30.80
C LEU A 119 21.68 12.01 -32.24
N THR A 120 22.37 11.34 -33.16
CA THR A 120 22.38 11.74 -34.57
C THR A 120 21.60 10.75 -35.43
N TYR A 121 20.60 11.22 -36.17
CA TYR A 121 19.80 10.38 -37.06
C TYR A 121 19.27 11.19 -38.24
N THR A 122 18.87 10.50 -39.30
CA THR A 122 18.26 11.13 -40.48
C THR A 122 16.79 10.76 -40.58
N GLU A 123 15.91 11.74 -40.61
CA GLU A 123 14.50 11.58 -40.87
C GLU A 123 14.06 12.47 -42.03
N LYS A 124 13.32 11.90 -43.01
CA LYS A 124 12.83 12.62 -44.22
C LYS A 124 13.94 13.38 -44.94
N LYS A 125 15.15 12.82 -45.01
CA LYS A 125 16.38 13.42 -45.59
C LYS A 125 16.95 14.62 -44.80
N ILE A 126 16.48 14.91 -43.62
CA ILE A 126 16.99 15.93 -42.71
C ILE A 126 17.87 15.24 -41.65
N LEU A 127 19.08 15.77 -41.48
CA LEU A 127 19.99 15.31 -40.42
C LEU A 127 19.63 16.01 -39.12
N HIS A 128 19.27 15.21 -38.08
CA HIS A 128 18.99 15.68 -36.75
C HIS A 128 20.19 15.42 -35.85
N LYS A 129 20.55 16.40 -35.05
CA LYS A 129 21.52 16.32 -33.96
C LYS A 129 20.85 16.79 -32.69
N VAL A 130 20.26 15.86 -31.94
CA VAL A 130 19.38 16.16 -30.79
C VAL A 130 20.08 17.01 -29.73
N HIS A 131 21.38 16.78 -29.47
CA HIS A 131 22.15 17.58 -28.52
C HIS A 131 22.27 19.05 -28.93
N ASP A 132 22.45 19.32 -30.23
CA ASP A 132 22.51 20.70 -30.77
C ASP A 132 21.12 21.34 -30.72
N GLU A 133 20.06 20.58 -31.09
CA GLU A 133 18.65 21.01 -31.04
C GLU A 133 18.21 21.37 -29.63
N LEU A 134 18.68 20.63 -28.60
CA LEU A 134 18.41 20.89 -27.19
C LEU A 134 19.36 21.93 -26.56
N GLY A 135 20.39 22.40 -27.30
CA GLY A 135 21.38 23.35 -26.80
C GLY A 135 22.23 22.80 -25.63
N LEU A 136 22.54 21.50 -25.65
CA LEU A 136 23.31 20.83 -24.60
C LEU A 136 24.80 20.79 -24.98
N SER A 137 25.66 21.25 -24.07
CA SER A 137 27.12 21.21 -24.21
C SER A 137 27.67 19.81 -23.93
N ASP A 138 28.93 19.55 -24.32
CA ASP A 138 29.63 18.31 -24.02
C ASP A 138 29.77 18.08 -22.49
N ALA A 139 29.85 19.14 -21.69
CA ALA A 139 29.82 19.05 -20.26
C ALA A 139 28.47 18.50 -19.77
N ASN A 140 27.34 19.02 -20.30
CA ASN A 140 26.01 18.50 -19.98
C ASN A 140 25.85 17.03 -20.39
N LEU A 141 26.37 16.63 -21.55
CA LEU A 141 26.34 15.25 -22.02
C LEU A 141 27.18 14.33 -21.14
N ASN A 142 28.33 14.77 -20.66
CA ASN A 142 29.13 14.03 -19.68
C ASN A 142 28.40 13.85 -18.37
N ASP A 143 27.70 14.88 -17.89
CA ASP A 143 26.91 14.77 -16.64
C ASP A 143 25.69 13.86 -16.84
N PHE A 144 25.04 13.91 -18.00
CA PHE A 144 23.97 12.96 -18.35
C PHE A 144 24.46 11.51 -18.35
N LEU A 145 25.66 11.24 -18.90
CA LEU A 145 26.24 9.89 -18.91
C LEU A 145 26.52 9.33 -17.50
N LYS A 146 26.73 10.18 -16.49
CA LYS A 146 26.94 9.73 -15.10
C LYS A 146 25.66 9.20 -14.47
N ILE A 147 24.50 9.63 -14.96
CA ILE A 147 23.16 9.27 -14.44
C ILE A 147 22.40 8.37 -15.42
N LEU A 148 22.99 7.99 -16.55
CA LEU A 148 22.42 7.06 -17.52
C LEU A 148 22.97 5.65 -17.30
N ILE A 149 22.12 4.73 -16.94
CA ILE A 149 22.44 3.31 -16.78
C ILE A 149 21.83 2.54 -17.96
N ILE A 150 22.65 1.83 -18.71
CA ILE A 150 22.19 1.00 -19.83
C ILE A 150 22.46 -0.46 -19.52
N ASP A 151 21.39 -1.23 -19.32
CA ASP A 151 21.43 -2.67 -19.15
C ASP A 151 20.73 -3.37 -20.33
N ILE A 152 21.54 -3.92 -21.24
CA ILE A 152 21.07 -4.69 -22.40
C ILE A 152 21.17 -6.22 -22.18
N ASN A 153 21.52 -6.65 -20.97
CA ASN A 153 21.58 -8.03 -20.53
C ASN A 153 20.44 -8.37 -19.55
N ALA A 154 19.34 -7.64 -19.63
CA ALA A 154 18.18 -7.87 -18.79
C ALA A 154 17.67 -9.30 -18.89
N GLN A 155 17.04 -9.79 -17.85
CA GLN A 155 16.50 -11.15 -17.78
C GLN A 155 15.46 -11.42 -18.87
N SER A 156 15.31 -12.70 -19.26
CA SER A 156 14.17 -13.12 -20.08
C SER A 156 12.86 -12.99 -19.31
N LEU A 157 11.73 -13.00 -20.02
CA LEU A 157 10.39 -12.94 -19.41
C LEU A 157 10.23 -14.08 -18.38
N ASP A 158 10.58 -15.31 -18.74
CA ASP A 158 10.44 -16.48 -17.85
C ASP A 158 11.33 -16.39 -16.60
N SER A 159 12.55 -15.83 -16.74
CA SER A 159 13.46 -15.64 -15.60
C SER A 159 12.95 -14.53 -14.68
N GLN A 160 12.39 -13.47 -15.24
CA GLN A 160 11.81 -12.36 -14.50
C GLN A 160 10.55 -12.80 -13.74
N GLU A 161 9.67 -13.59 -14.38
CA GLU A 161 8.51 -14.20 -13.72
C GLU A 161 8.94 -15.11 -12.56
N SER A 162 9.96 -15.93 -12.74
CA SER A 162 10.48 -16.80 -11.68
C SER A 162 11.03 -16.00 -10.48
N GLN A 163 11.71 -14.90 -10.74
CA GLN A 163 12.17 -13.97 -9.69
C GLN A 163 10.96 -13.34 -8.96
N LEU A 164 9.97 -12.86 -9.70
CA LEU A 164 8.76 -12.26 -9.19
C LEU A 164 8.00 -13.21 -8.26
N ILE A 165 7.78 -14.46 -8.70
CA ILE A 165 7.12 -15.47 -7.87
C ILE A 165 7.92 -15.72 -6.58
N SER A 166 9.25 -15.76 -6.65
CA SER A 166 10.10 -15.93 -5.47
C SER A 166 9.98 -14.76 -4.49
N LEU A 167 9.87 -13.51 -5.00
CA LEU A 167 9.64 -12.32 -4.18
C LEU A 167 8.27 -12.36 -3.50
N LEU A 168 7.21 -12.75 -4.21
CA LEU A 168 5.88 -12.90 -3.65
C LEU A 168 5.83 -13.99 -2.56
N MET A 169 6.51 -15.12 -2.79
CA MET A 169 6.62 -16.18 -1.77
C MET A 169 7.29 -15.65 -0.48
N LYS A 170 8.33 -14.85 -0.63
CA LYS A 170 9.05 -14.24 0.50
C LYS A 170 8.18 -13.22 1.23
N GLU A 171 7.57 -12.28 0.49
CA GLU A 171 6.75 -11.19 1.04
C GLU A 171 5.56 -11.73 1.84
N PHE A 172 4.84 -12.72 1.29
CA PHE A 172 3.62 -13.26 1.91
C PHE A 172 3.84 -14.56 2.70
N SER A 173 5.08 -15.04 2.83
CA SER A 173 5.41 -16.31 3.48
C SER A 173 4.48 -17.44 3.01
N CYS A 174 4.29 -17.58 1.70
CA CYS A 174 3.29 -18.44 1.08
C CYS A 174 3.91 -19.52 0.21
N THR A 175 3.09 -20.50 -0.24
CA THR A 175 3.50 -21.51 -1.18
C THR A 175 3.67 -20.94 -2.60
N LYS A 176 4.42 -21.65 -3.45
CA LYS A 176 4.53 -21.28 -4.86
C LYS A 176 3.15 -21.22 -5.55
N TYR A 177 2.28 -22.17 -5.23
CA TYR A 177 0.91 -22.19 -5.75
C TYR A 177 0.12 -20.93 -5.36
N ASP A 178 0.16 -20.53 -4.07
CA ASP A 178 -0.48 -19.30 -3.62
C ASP A 178 0.10 -18.07 -4.34
N ALA A 179 1.43 -18.02 -4.51
CA ALA A 179 2.11 -16.92 -5.20
C ALA A 179 1.67 -16.81 -6.66
N GLU A 180 1.61 -17.93 -7.40
CA GLU A 180 1.22 -17.95 -8.81
C GLU A 180 -0.27 -17.65 -9.01
N VAL A 181 -1.15 -18.32 -8.25
CA VAL A 181 -2.60 -18.29 -8.52
C VAL A 181 -3.29 -17.10 -7.88
N LEU A 182 -2.83 -16.65 -6.71
CA LEU A 182 -3.48 -15.58 -5.95
C LEU A 182 -2.72 -14.26 -6.08
N TYR A 183 -1.48 -14.20 -5.57
CA TYR A 183 -0.79 -12.93 -5.43
C TYR A 183 -0.33 -12.34 -6.76
N TYR A 184 0.19 -13.15 -7.68
CA TYR A 184 0.61 -12.69 -9.00
C TYR A 184 -0.57 -12.18 -9.84
N CYS A 185 -1.69 -12.91 -9.85
CA CYS A 185 -2.88 -12.46 -10.57
C CYS A 185 -3.41 -11.11 -10.04
N ASN A 186 -3.44 -10.93 -8.72
CA ASN A 186 -3.86 -9.67 -8.12
C ASN A 186 -2.83 -8.54 -8.34
N ALA A 187 -1.54 -8.85 -8.31
CA ALA A 187 -0.48 -7.90 -8.62
C ALA A 187 -0.58 -7.37 -10.05
N LEU A 188 -0.74 -8.26 -11.03
CA LEU A 188 -0.98 -7.86 -12.42
C LEU A 188 -2.24 -7.01 -12.58
N ALA A 189 -3.35 -7.41 -11.94
CA ALA A 189 -4.58 -6.64 -11.97
C ALA A 189 -4.38 -5.23 -11.38
N LYS A 190 -3.61 -5.11 -10.30
CA LYS A 190 -3.32 -3.81 -9.67
C LYS A 190 -2.42 -2.94 -10.56
N ILE A 191 -1.31 -3.47 -11.09
CA ILE A 191 -0.43 -2.72 -12.01
C ILE A 191 -1.20 -2.28 -13.25
N ARG A 192 -1.99 -3.18 -13.86
CA ARG A 192 -2.85 -2.83 -15.00
C ARG A 192 -3.80 -1.68 -14.64
N SER A 193 -4.43 -1.70 -13.46
CA SER A 193 -5.35 -0.63 -13.06
C SER A 193 -4.66 0.73 -12.96
N LEU A 194 -3.41 0.75 -12.48
CA LEU A 194 -2.60 1.97 -12.43
C LEU A 194 -2.20 2.45 -13.84
N ALA A 195 -1.73 1.53 -14.69
CA ALA A 195 -1.25 1.85 -16.03
C ALA A 195 -2.33 2.49 -16.95
N ILE A 196 -3.61 2.21 -16.72
CA ILE A 196 -4.72 2.76 -17.50
C ILE A 196 -5.32 4.06 -16.94
N GLU A 197 -4.85 4.54 -15.78
CA GLU A 197 -5.29 5.81 -15.22
C GLU A 197 -4.86 6.99 -16.11
N GLN A 198 -5.75 7.94 -16.32
CA GLN A 198 -5.44 9.11 -17.16
C GLN A 198 -4.52 10.11 -16.45
N ASN A 199 -4.76 10.33 -15.16
CA ASN A 199 -3.94 11.22 -14.34
C ASN A 199 -2.70 10.47 -13.83
N VAL A 200 -1.51 10.99 -14.11
CA VAL A 200 -0.22 10.40 -13.69
C VAL A 200 -0.13 10.28 -12.16
N GLU A 201 -0.67 11.23 -11.41
CA GLU A 201 -0.66 11.17 -9.95
C GLU A 201 -1.41 9.93 -9.40
N ASN A 202 -2.43 9.46 -10.11
CA ASN A 202 -3.19 8.26 -9.73
C ASN A 202 -2.47 6.95 -10.12
N ARG A 203 -1.36 7.03 -10.86
CA ARG A 203 -0.53 5.88 -11.24
C ARG A 203 0.55 5.56 -10.21
N LYS A 204 0.67 6.40 -9.19
CA LYS A 204 1.63 6.22 -8.09
C LYS A 204 1.06 5.32 -7.01
N ILE A 205 1.89 4.42 -6.49
CA ILE A 205 1.53 3.53 -5.38
C ILE A 205 2.76 3.26 -4.51
N THR A 206 2.59 3.29 -3.19
CA THR A 206 3.64 2.89 -2.25
C THR A 206 3.73 1.37 -2.12
N LYS A 207 4.86 0.86 -1.62
CA LYS A 207 5.03 -0.56 -1.35
C LYS A 207 3.95 -1.08 -0.41
N SER A 208 3.71 -0.37 0.69
CA SER A 208 2.67 -0.75 1.66
C SER A 208 1.29 -0.84 1.04
N GLU A 209 0.87 0.18 0.28
CA GLU A 209 -0.42 0.18 -0.42
C GLU A 209 -0.55 -0.96 -1.43
N PHE A 210 0.53 -1.25 -2.17
CA PHE A 210 0.54 -2.34 -3.13
C PHE A 210 0.40 -3.70 -2.45
N VAL A 211 1.21 -3.98 -1.43
CA VAL A 211 1.17 -5.23 -0.65
C VAL A 211 -0.20 -5.43 -0.02
N MET A 212 -0.78 -4.38 0.56
CA MET A 212 -2.15 -4.45 1.10
C MET A 212 -3.18 -4.74 0.01
N ALA A 213 -3.09 -4.09 -1.15
CA ALA A 213 -4.07 -4.26 -2.23
C ALA A 213 -4.09 -5.68 -2.81
N ILE A 214 -2.95 -6.37 -2.83
CA ILE A 214 -2.88 -7.74 -3.38
C ILE A 214 -3.08 -8.84 -2.33
N ASN A 215 -3.06 -8.50 -1.03
CA ASN A 215 -3.24 -9.47 0.05
C ASN A 215 -4.73 -9.75 0.34
N VAL A 216 -5.38 -10.44 -0.57
CA VAL A 216 -6.83 -10.76 -0.47
C VAL A 216 -7.11 -12.16 0.09
N LYS A 217 -6.08 -12.89 0.56
CA LYS A 217 -6.21 -14.29 1.01
C LYS A 217 -7.27 -14.47 2.09
N GLN A 218 -7.28 -13.60 3.10
CA GLN A 218 -8.25 -13.66 4.20
C GLN A 218 -9.68 -13.39 3.73
N ILE A 219 -9.84 -12.43 2.80
CA ILE A 219 -11.14 -12.07 2.22
C ILE A 219 -11.72 -13.27 1.47
N LEU A 220 -10.95 -13.87 0.57
CA LEU A 220 -11.38 -15.04 -0.18
C LEU A 220 -11.72 -16.23 0.72
N PHE A 221 -10.90 -16.49 1.74
CA PHE A 221 -11.17 -17.56 2.69
C PHE A 221 -12.51 -17.34 3.40
N ASN A 222 -12.77 -16.14 3.91
CA ASN A 222 -14.00 -15.81 4.60
C ASN A 222 -15.22 -15.95 3.68
N GLU A 223 -15.14 -15.42 2.45
CA GLU A 223 -16.22 -15.54 1.45
C GLU A 223 -16.55 -17.00 1.14
N TRP A 224 -15.54 -17.81 0.86
CA TRP A 224 -15.72 -19.23 0.57
C TRP A 224 -16.21 -20.01 1.76
N TYR A 225 -15.72 -19.69 2.96
CA TYR A 225 -16.17 -20.33 4.21
C TYR A 225 -17.63 -20.03 4.48
N ILE A 226 -18.06 -18.77 4.32
CA ILE A 226 -19.45 -18.34 4.49
C ILE A 226 -20.35 -19.02 3.45
N ALA A 227 -19.94 -19.06 2.19
CA ALA A 227 -20.68 -19.74 1.13
C ALA A 227 -20.84 -21.24 1.41
N PHE A 228 -19.83 -21.90 1.98
CA PHE A 228 -19.85 -23.33 2.27
C PHE A 228 -20.53 -23.70 3.58
N LYS A 229 -20.30 -22.95 4.65
CA LYS A 229 -20.76 -23.30 6.03
C LYS A 229 -21.97 -22.49 6.49
N GLY A 230 -22.24 -21.35 5.89
CA GLY A 230 -23.26 -20.40 6.29
C GLY A 230 -22.78 -19.36 7.31
N LYS A 231 -23.28 -18.15 7.16
CA LYS A 231 -22.89 -16.95 7.94
C LYS A 231 -23.07 -17.14 9.45
N GLN A 232 -24.20 -17.68 9.87
CA GLN A 232 -24.51 -17.88 11.31
C GLN A 232 -23.49 -18.81 11.98
N LYS A 233 -23.09 -19.88 11.29
CA LYS A 233 -22.09 -20.81 11.82
C LYS A 233 -20.71 -20.15 11.93
N TRP A 234 -20.35 -19.35 10.95
CA TRP A 234 -19.10 -18.58 10.96
C TRP A 234 -19.05 -17.60 12.13
N LEU A 235 -20.10 -16.77 12.31
CA LEU A 235 -20.19 -15.83 13.45
C LEU A 235 -20.11 -16.55 14.79
N SER A 236 -20.82 -17.70 14.93
CA SER A 236 -20.78 -18.49 16.15
C SER A 236 -19.41 -19.06 16.46
N GLN A 237 -18.63 -19.44 15.44
CA GLN A 237 -17.26 -19.92 15.63
C GLN A 237 -16.31 -18.78 16.02
N LEU A 238 -16.41 -17.62 15.40
CA LEU A 238 -15.63 -16.44 15.80
C LEU A 238 -15.93 -16.05 17.25
N LYS A 239 -17.21 -16.07 17.64
CA LYS A 239 -17.62 -15.84 19.03
C LYS A 239 -16.98 -16.86 19.98
N ALA A 240 -17.07 -18.14 19.67
CA ALA A 240 -16.50 -19.20 20.49
C ALA A 240 -14.96 -19.07 20.62
N MET A 241 -14.28 -18.69 19.54
CA MET A 241 -12.83 -18.59 19.48
C MET A 241 -12.29 -17.38 20.26
N TYR A 242 -12.93 -16.22 20.13
CA TYR A 242 -12.37 -14.95 20.62
C TYR A 242 -13.13 -14.31 21.78
N PHE A 243 -14.43 -14.62 21.95
CA PHE A 243 -15.33 -13.93 22.88
C PHE A 243 -16.05 -14.86 23.87
N SER A 244 -15.70 -16.14 23.91
CA SER A 244 -16.29 -17.11 24.85
C SER A 244 -15.68 -17.07 26.25
N THR A 245 -14.46 -16.52 26.39
CA THR A 245 -13.80 -16.42 27.69
C THR A 245 -14.39 -15.29 28.51
N LEU A 246 -14.41 -15.50 29.83
CA LEU A 246 -14.87 -14.49 30.77
C LEU A 246 -14.10 -13.19 30.62
N ASN A 247 -14.84 -12.09 30.61
CA ASN A 247 -14.29 -10.76 30.58
C ASN A 247 -13.64 -10.41 31.93
N THR A 248 -12.39 -10.76 32.10
CA THR A 248 -11.62 -10.54 33.32
C THR A 248 -10.49 -9.54 33.11
N SER A 249 -10.24 -8.67 34.11
CA SER A 249 -8.99 -7.93 34.22
C SER A 249 -7.81 -8.95 34.32
N PRO A 250 -6.58 -8.67 33.88
CA PRO A 250 -5.99 -7.31 33.81
C PRO A 250 -5.91 -6.67 32.42
N PHE A 251 -6.51 -7.22 31.40
CA PHE A 251 -6.35 -6.72 30.03
C PHE A 251 -7.07 -5.39 29.80
N GLU A 252 -6.41 -4.49 29.09
CA GLU A 252 -7.06 -3.33 28.46
C GLU A 252 -7.51 -3.72 27.03
N ARG A 253 -8.77 -3.49 26.70
CA ARG A 253 -9.38 -3.93 25.45
C ARG A 253 -9.70 -2.77 24.55
N PHE A 254 -9.26 -2.89 23.30
CA PHE A 254 -9.47 -1.91 22.26
C PHE A 254 -10.40 -2.53 21.21
N PHE A 255 -11.48 -1.85 20.90
CA PHE A 255 -12.37 -2.18 19.80
C PHE A 255 -12.18 -1.12 18.71
N LEU A 256 -11.69 -1.55 17.57
CA LEU A 256 -11.53 -0.73 16.38
C LEU A 256 -12.60 -1.18 15.39
N ILE A 257 -13.51 -0.30 15.01
CA ILE A 257 -14.71 -0.66 14.27
C ILE A 257 -14.81 0.23 13.04
N GLU A 258 -14.81 -0.39 11.86
CA GLU A 258 -15.10 0.30 10.61
C GLU A 258 -16.61 0.45 10.44
N VAL A 259 -17.05 1.66 10.07
CA VAL A 259 -18.45 1.92 9.72
C VAL A 259 -18.59 2.04 8.20
N PRO A 260 -19.66 1.48 7.60
CA PRO A 260 -19.85 1.52 6.15
C PRO A 260 -20.24 2.93 5.71
N ASN A 261 -19.66 3.40 4.60
CA ASN A 261 -19.95 4.72 4.03
C ASN A 261 -21.39 4.83 3.49
N THR A 262 -21.98 3.74 3.00
CA THR A 262 -23.28 3.73 2.30
C THR A 262 -24.45 3.34 3.19
N GLU A 263 -24.22 2.61 4.27
CA GLU A 263 -25.26 2.05 5.15
C GLU A 263 -25.08 2.46 6.61
N TYR A 264 -24.46 3.61 6.84
CA TYR A 264 -24.25 4.11 8.19
C TYR A 264 -25.56 4.37 8.92
N SER A 265 -25.66 3.89 10.15
CA SER A 265 -26.81 4.13 11.05
C SER A 265 -26.30 4.49 12.45
N ARG A 266 -26.50 5.75 12.87
CA ARG A 266 -26.18 6.20 14.23
C ARG A 266 -26.88 5.36 15.28
N SER A 267 -28.15 4.99 15.07
CA SER A 267 -28.88 4.14 15.99
C SER A 267 -28.23 2.76 16.16
N ALA A 268 -27.82 2.11 15.06
CA ALA A 268 -27.15 0.81 15.12
C ALA A 268 -25.80 0.90 15.83
N LEU A 269 -25.05 2.00 15.61
CA LEU A 269 -23.76 2.26 16.28
C LEU A 269 -23.96 2.51 17.77
N LYS A 270 -24.98 3.30 18.17
CA LYS A 270 -25.33 3.51 19.60
C LYS A 270 -25.68 2.19 20.29
N GLU A 271 -26.49 1.34 19.67
CA GLU A 271 -26.80 0.02 20.22
C GLU A 271 -25.56 -0.84 20.44
N LEU A 272 -24.61 -0.80 19.50
CA LEU A 272 -23.33 -1.49 19.63
C LEU A 272 -22.49 -0.90 20.78
N ILE A 273 -22.43 0.41 20.95
CA ILE A 273 -21.74 1.08 22.05
C ILE A 273 -22.33 0.66 23.41
N HIS A 274 -23.64 0.63 23.53
CA HIS A 274 -24.31 0.14 24.74
C HIS A 274 -24.03 -1.34 25.00
N LEU A 275 -23.96 -2.16 23.94
CA LEU A 275 -23.58 -3.57 24.04
C LEU A 275 -22.14 -3.74 24.53
N LEU A 276 -21.19 -2.98 23.97
CA LEU A 276 -19.79 -2.98 24.39
C LEU A 276 -19.65 -2.59 25.86
N ARG A 277 -20.29 -1.49 26.30
CA ARG A 277 -20.31 -1.11 27.72
C ARG A 277 -20.84 -2.22 28.58
N ARG A 278 -22.00 -2.81 28.24
CA ARG A 278 -22.65 -3.85 29.03
C ARG A 278 -21.79 -5.11 29.16
N LYS A 279 -21.15 -5.55 28.11
CA LYS A 279 -20.34 -6.77 28.06
C LYS A 279 -18.90 -6.58 28.53
N TRP A 280 -18.31 -5.43 28.26
CA TRP A 280 -16.87 -5.21 28.35
C TRP A 280 -16.46 -4.11 29.32
N ALA A 281 -17.37 -3.63 30.16
CA ALA A 281 -17.06 -2.76 31.30
C ALA A 281 -17.51 -3.42 32.61
N LYS A 282 -16.67 -3.33 33.64
CA LYS A 282 -16.99 -3.74 35.02
C LYS A 282 -16.71 -2.57 35.97
N LEU A 283 -17.77 -1.90 36.38
CA LEU A 283 -17.72 -0.66 37.16
C LEU A 283 -18.39 -0.80 38.55
N SER A 284 -18.69 -2.03 38.99
CA SER A 284 -19.34 -2.21 40.26
C SER A 284 -18.43 -1.86 41.44
N LYS A 285 -18.99 -1.40 42.55
CA LYS A 285 -18.26 -1.08 43.79
C LYS A 285 -17.46 -2.25 44.36
N ARG A 286 -17.86 -3.47 44.00
CA ARG A 286 -17.23 -4.72 44.46
C ARG A 286 -16.11 -5.19 43.55
N GLU A 287 -15.94 -4.56 42.39
CA GLU A 287 -14.88 -4.94 41.46
C GLU A 287 -13.54 -4.41 41.95
N SER A 288 -12.60 -5.30 42.21
CA SER A 288 -11.27 -4.94 42.71
C SER A 288 -10.38 -4.30 41.62
N GLN A 289 -10.63 -4.65 40.36
CA GLN A 289 -9.89 -4.13 39.19
C GLN A 289 -10.90 -3.67 38.15
N PRO A 290 -11.55 -2.52 38.36
CA PRO A 290 -12.54 -2.02 37.41
C PRO A 290 -11.89 -1.62 36.10
N PHE A 291 -12.64 -1.81 34.99
CA PHE A 291 -12.18 -1.50 33.63
C PHE A 291 -13.34 -1.16 32.70
N CYS A 292 -13.02 -0.50 31.60
CA CYS A 292 -13.92 -0.29 30.45
C CYS A 292 -13.11 -0.35 29.15
N PRO A 293 -13.76 -0.60 27.98
CA PRO A 293 -13.06 -0.70 26.71
C PRO A 293 -12.71 0.67 26.13
N TYR A 294 -11.69 0.67 25.28
CA TYR A 294 -11.40 1.74 24.32
C TYR A 294 -12.16 1.47 23.02
N LEU A 295 -12.64 2.50 22.37
CA LEU A 295 -13.36 2.43 21.11
C LEU A 295 -12.83 3.45 20.11
N TYR A 296 -12.40 2.97 18.96
CA TYR A 296 -12.11 3.79 17.78
C TYR A 296 -13.11 3.42 16.69
N ILE A 297 -13.71 4.43 16.04
CA ILE A 297 -14.68 4.27 14.96
C ILE A 297 -14.01 4.77 13.68
N HIS A 298 -13.65 3.84 12.81
CA HIS A 298 -13.02 4.15 11.52
C HIS A 298 -14.09 4.49 10.48
N GLY A 299 -13.84 5.55 9.70
CA GLY A 299 -14.75 5.98 8.63
C GLY A 299 -15.91 6.89 9.08
N ILE A 300 -15.98 7.26 10.37
CA ILE A 300 -16.91 8.29 10.85
C ILE A 300 -16.29 9.68 10.65
N ASP A 301 -17.09 10.65 10.20
CA ASP A 301 -16.62 12.03 10.14
C ASP A 301 -16.70 12.72 11.51
N ASP A 302 -15.93 13.81 11.69
CA ASP A 302 -15.81 14.51 12.97
C ASP A 302 -17.14 15.10 13.45
N ILE A 303 -17.97 15.60 12.55
CA ILE A 303 -19.28 16.20 12.89
C ILE A 303 -20.20 15.11 13.41
N GLU A 304 -20.25 13.98 12.72
CA GLU A 304 -21.07 12.84 13.12
C GLU A 304 -20.60 12.23 14.45
N LEU A 305 -19.30 12.15 14.67
CA LEU A 305 -18.74 11.70 15.96
C LEU A 305 -19.14 12.61 17.10
N VAL A 306 -19.16 13.92 16.89
CA VAL A 306 -19.62 14.90 17.88
C VAL A 306 -21.11 14.74 18.18
N GLU A 307 -21.95 14.60 17.14
CA GLU A 307 -23.38 14.40 17.33
C GLU A 307 -23.71 13.07 18.04
N LEU A 308 -22.99 11.99 17.71
CA LEU A 308 -23.07 10.72 18.41
C LEU A 308 -22.77 10.88 19.91
N LYS A 309 -21.69 11.59 20.25
CA LYS A 309 -21.29 11.85 21.65
C LYS A 309 -22.30 12.72 22.39
N LYS A 310 -22.90 13.71 21.74
CA LYS A 310 -23.97 14.53 22.32
C LYS A 310 -25.19 13.67 22.67
N GLU A 311 -25.64 12.82 21.76
CA GLU A 311 -26.77 11.92 22.02
C GLU A 311 -26.49 10.98 23.18
N LEU A 312 -25.31 10.32 23.19
CA LEU A 312 -24.90 9.45 24.29
C LEU A 312 -24.86 10.19 25.64
N THR A 313 -24.37 11.42 25.66
CA THR A 313 -24.37 12.26 26.87
C THR A 313 -25.79 12.60 27.34
N ASN A 314 -26.71 12.93 26.42
CA ASN A 314 -28.12 13.19 26.73
C ASN A 314 -28.84 11.95 27.29
N GLU A 315 -28.39 10.74 26.92
CA GLU A 315 -28.87 9.46 27.46
C GLU A 315 -28.21 9.08 28.81
N GLY A 316 -27.37 9.97 29.37
CA GLY A 316 -26.65 9.71 30.62
C GLY A 316 -25.47 8.75 30.47
N PHE A 317 -24.95 8.56 29.25
CA PHE A 317 -23.78 7.73 29.02
C PHE A 317 -22.49 8.52 29.36
N THR A 318 -21.66 7.98 30.22
CA THR A 318 -20.40 8.61 30.62
C THR A 318 -19.22 8.00 29.87
N PHE A 319 -18.42 8.85 29.25
CA PHE A 319 -17.21 8.47 28.50
C PHE A 319 -16.11 9.53 28.71
N ILE A 320 -14.90 9.21 28.26
CA ILE A 320 -13.77 10.12 28.11
C ILE A 320 -13.12 9.91 26.75
N ASP A 321 -12.40 10.93 26.25
CA ASP A 321 -11.73 10.86 24.93
C ASP A 321 -10.33 11.47 24.92
N GLY A 322 -9.81 11.82 26.10
CA GLY A 322 -8.45 12.38 26.22
C GLY A 322 -8.32 13.87 25.97
N TYR A 323 -9.46 14.59 25.82
CA TYR A 323 -9.51 16.05 25.73
C TYR A 323 -10.14 16.63 26.99
N ASP A 324 -9.31 17.25 27.83
CA ASP A 324 -9.75 17.67 29.18
C ASP A 324 -10.66 18.91 29.15
N TYR A 325 -10.58 19.74 28.07
CA TYR A 325 -11.43 20.91 27.84
C TYR A 325 -11.47 21.27 26.34
N MET A 326 -12.37 22.14 25.92
CA MET A 326 -12.51 22.60 24.54
C MET A 326 -11.25 23.33 24.06
N GLY A 327 -10.62 22.83 22.99
CA GLY A 327 -9.35 23.33 22.46
C GLY A 327 -8.10 22.74 23.11
N ALA A 328 -8.24 21.79 24.07
CA ALA A 328 -7.10 21.07 24.61
C ALA A 328 -6.43 20.18 23.54
N SER A 329 -5.12 19.99 23.64
CA SER A 329 -4.43 18.94 22.92
C SER A 329 -4.77 17.58 23.50
N PHE A 330 -4.67 16.53 22.68
CA PHE A 330 -4.87 15.16 23.13
C PHE A 330 -3.90 14.79 24.26
N ASN A 331 -4.43 14.15 25.30
CA ASN A 331 -3.66 13.72 26.47
C ASN A 331 -3.84 12.23 26.71
N PRO A 332 -2.85 11.38 26.35
CA PRO A 332 -2.94 9.92 26.49
C PRO A 332 -3.07 9.48 27.97
N LYS A 333 -2.56 10.26 28.92
CA LYS A 333 -2.73 9.96 30.35
C LYS A 333 -4.17 10.24 30.82
N SER A 334 -4.85 11.22 30.25
CA SER A 334 -6.23 11.51 30.56
C SER A 334 -7.17 10.40 30.13
N ILE A 335 -7.04 9.90 28.89
CA ILE A 335 -7.85 8.76 28.41
C ILE A 335 -7.47 7.44 29.09
N ALA A 336 -6.21 7.27 29.54
CA ALA A 336 -5.76 6.09 30.28
C ALA A 336 -6.30 6.03 31.73
N ARG A 337 -6.98 7.07 32.21
CA ARG A 337 -7.58 7.12 33.57
C ARG A 337 -8.41 5.87 33.85
N THR A 338 -8.27 5.31 35.06
CA THR A 338 -9.00 4.13 35.48
C THR A 338 -10.50 4.41 35.62
N ALA A 339 -11.30 3.65 34.89
CA ALA A 339 -12.75 3.63 35.04
C ALA A 339 -13.13 2.91 36.35
N ASN A 340 -14.12 3.43 37.09
CA ASN A 340 -14.55 2.83 38.36
C ASN A 340 -16.00 3.17 38.70
N TYR A 341 -16.48 2.68 39.84
CA TYR A 341 -17.84 2.91 40.33
C TYR A 341 -18.18 4.41 40.50
N TYR A 342 -17.25 5.25 40.89
CA TYR A 342 -17.51 6.66 41.18
C TYR A 342 -17.54 7.54 39.92
N ASN A 343 -16.71 7.24 38.96
CA ASN A 343 -16.66 8.03 37.69
C ASN A 343 -17.53 7.48 36.58
N GLN A 344 -17.98 6.21 36.68
CA GLN A 344 -18.88 5.54 35.74
C GLN A 344 -18.48 5.61 34.26
N ILE A 345 -17.18 5.78 33.98
CA ILE A 345 -16.67 5.82 32.60
C ILE A 345 -16.93 4.48 31.92
N GLY A 346 -17.90 4.45 31.01
CA GLY A 346 -18.35 3.23 30.36
C GLY A 346 -17.55 2.85 29.12
N ILE A 347 -17.01 3.85 28.43
CA ILE A 347 -16.16 3.71 27.23
C ILE A 347 -15.14 4.86 27.18
N LYS A 348 -13.99 4.57 26.55
CA LYS A 348 -12.94 5.54 26.26
C LYS A 348 -12.87 5.71 24.73
N PHE A 349 -13.36 6.85 24.23
CA PHE A 349 -13.36 7.10 22.79
C PHE A 349 -11.99 7.55 22.30
N ILE A 350 -11.50 6.91 21.24
CA ILE A 350 -10.32 7.33 20.49
C ILE A 350 -10.82 8.09 19.26
N ASN A 351 -10.54 9.39 19.17
CA ASN A 351 -11.09 10.21 18.09
C ASN A 351 -10.34 10.02 16.77
N TYR A 352 -9.01 9.93 16.82
CA TYR A 352 -8.15 9.86 15.64
C TYR A 352 -7.27 8.61 15.66
N ARG A 353 -6.99 8.07 14.45
CA ARG A 353 -6.20 6.84 14.29
C ARG A 353 -4.80 6.95 14.88
N GLU A 354 -4.14 8.09 14.70
CA GLU A 354 -2.80 8.38 15.21
C GLU A 354 -2.70 8.28 16.74
N ASN A 355 -3.79 8.56 17.46
CA ASN A 355 -3.80 8.45 18.92
C ASN A 355 -3.77 7.01 19.44
N ILE A 356 -4.11 6.01 18.60
CA ILE A 356 -4.16 4.60 19.01
C ILE A 356 -2.78 4.14 19.49
N THR A 357 -1.74 4.38 18.71
CA THR A 357 -0.36 3.95 19.04
C THR A 357 0.15 4.66 20.31
N GLU A 358 -0.17 5.94 20.48
CA GLU A 358 0.23 6.70 21.65
C GLU A 358 -0.47 6.18 22.94
N ILE A 359 -1.74 5.82 22.86
CA ILE A 359 -2.46 5.22 23.98
C ILE A 359 -1.89 3.84 24.30
N ILE A 360 -1.65 3.00 23.29
CA ILE A 360 -1.07 1.66 23.46
C ILE A 360 0.29 1.75 24.18
N SER A 361 1.14 2.72 23.84
CA SER A 361 2.44 2.91 24.51
C SER A 361 2.31 3.43 25.94
N THR A 362 1.27 4.22 26.23
CA THR A 362 1.04 4.81 27.56
C THR A 362 0.46 3.82 28.57
N VAL A 363 -0.33 2.85 28.09
CA VAL A 363 -1.01 1.87 28.96
C VAL A 363 -0.06 0.75 29.33
N ALA A 364 0.22 0.56 30.63
CA ALA A 364 1.13 -0.47 31.14
C ALA A 364 0.56 -1.90 31.15
N LYS A 365 -0.76 -2.05 31.24
CA LYS A 365 -1.41 -3.36 31.27
C LYS A 365 -1.32 -4.11 29.95
N PRO A 366 -1.36 -5.45 29.92
CA PRO A 366 -1.49 -6.22 28.70
C PRO A 366 -2.71 -5.78 27.88
N LYS A 367 -2.61 -5.80 26.56
CA LYS A 367 -3.60 -5.24 25.64
C LYS A 367 -4.15 -6.32 24.73
N GLU A 368 -5.45 -6.22 24.45
CA GLU A 368 -6.14 -6.99 23.42
C GLU A 368 -6.82 -6.01 22.46
N ILE A 369 -6.53 -6.13 21.17
CA ILE A 369 -7.11 -5.30 20.12
C ILE A 369 -7.99 -6.17 19.26
N TYR A 370 -9.27 -5.82 19.18
CA TYR A 370 -10.27 -6.45 18.32
C TYR A 370 -10.66 -5.47 17.22
N GLN A 371 -10.35 -5.84 15.98
CA GLN A 371 -10.61 -5.02 14.80
C GLN A 371 -11.75 -5.64 14.00
N PHE A 372 -12.78 -4.85 13.70
CA PHE A 372 -13.88 -5.22 12.82
C PHE A 372 -13.82 -4.34 11.58
N TYR A 373 -13.61 -4.93 10.42
CA TYR A 373 -13.37 -4.20 9.18
C TYR A 373 -14.07 -4.86 7.99
N PHE A 374 -14.31 -4.10 6.92
CA PHE A 374 -14.91 -4.60 5.69
C PHE A 374 -13.86 -5.04 4.67
N SER A 375 -12.87 -4.20 4.39
CA SER A 375 -11.89 -4.45 3.34
C SER A 375 -10.50 -4.77 3.87
N GLN A 376 -9.97 -3.95 4.78
CA GLN A 376 -8.60 -4.05 5.29
C GLN A 376 -8.57 -3.80 6.80
N PRO A 377 -7.71 -4.49 7.55
CA PRO A 377 -7.52 -4.20 8.96
C PRO A 377 -7.12 -2.74 9.19
N ILE A 378 -7.66 -2.13 10.25
CA ILE A 378 -7.40 -0.74 10.61
C ILE A 378 -5.94 -0.54 11.05
N LEU A 379 -5.39 -1.52 11.77
CA LEU A 379 -3.98 -1.59 12.16
C LEU A 379 -3.35 -2.86 11.60
N THR A 380 -2.19 -2.72 10.99
CA THR A 380 -1.41 -3.81 10.40
C THR A 380 -0.17 -4.18 11.22
N ASP A 381 0.30 -3.25 12.08
CA ASP A 381 1.52 -3.45 12.88
C ASP A 381 1.28 -4.44 14.02
N ASN A 382 2.09 -5.49 14.07
CA ASN A 382 2.15 -6.43 15.17
C ASN A 382 3.22 -5.99 16.16
N SER A 383 2.84 -5.36 17.26
CA SER A 383 3.77 -5.10 18.36
C SER A 383 3.85 -6.33 19.28
N ASP A 384 5.05 -6.69 19.68
CA ASP A 384 5.28 -7.68 20.74
C ASP A 384 4.52 -7.26 22.01
N ASN A 385 3.81 -8.18 22.65
CA ASN A 385 2.95 -7.98 23.83
C ASN A 385 1.54 -7.42 23.61
N VAL A 386 1.05 -7.35 22.36
CA VAL A 386 -0.34 -6.98 22.08
C VAL A 386 -1.01 -8.13 21.32
N LYS A 387 -2.07 -8.69 21.89
CA LYS A 387 -2.90 -9.66 21.17
C LYS A 387 -3.80 -8.92 20.20
N GLN A 388 -3.61 -9.13 18.93
CA GLN A 388 -4.47 -8.56 17.88
C GLN A 388 -5.36 -9.65 17.26
N VAL A 389 -6.63 -9.31 17.09
CA VAL A 389 -7.65 -10.13 16.45
C VAL A 389 -8.33 -9.28 15.39
N ALA A 390 -8.09 -9.59 14.12
CA ALA A 390 -8.67 -8.90 12.98
C ALA A 390 -9.81 -9.76 12.41
N ILE A 391 -11.03 -9.22 12.40
CA ILE A 391 -12.26 -9.91 12.00
C ILE A 391 -12.90 -9.13 10.86
N GLN A 392 -12.87 -9.73 9.67
CA GLN A 392 -13.61 -9.19 8.55
C GLN A 392 -15.10 -9.45 8.74
N ILE A 393 -15.90 -8.42 8.54
CA ILE A 393 -17.36 -8.46 8.59
C ILE A 393 -17.95 -8.18 7.21
N GLN A 394 -19.12 -8.72 6.91
CA GLN A 394 -19.88 -8.42 5.69
C GLN A 394 -20.92 -7.33 5.91
N GLU A 395 -21.48 -7.29 7.10
CA GLU A 395 -22.48 -6.31 7.51
C GLU A 395 -22.14 -5.78 8.91
N PHE A 396 -22.47 -4.53 9.20
CA PHE A 396 -22.23 -3.92 10.51
C PHE A 396 -22.89 -4.70 11.66
N GLN A 397 -24.04 -5.32 11.41
CA GLN A 397 -24.78 -6.12 12.38
C GLN A 397 -24.02 -7.40 12.80
N ASP A 398 -23.09 -7.89 11.97
CA ASP A 398 -22.30 -9.09 12.28
C ASP A 398 -21.50 -8.95 13.56
N ILE A 399 -21.05 -7.71 13.87
CA ILE A 399 -20.32 -7.39 15.11
C ILE A 399 -21.11 -7.84 16.34
N LYS A 400 -22.41 -7.58 16.38
CA LYS A 400 -23.29 -8.00 17.50
C LYS A 400 -23.38 -9.52 17.61
N GLY A 401 -23.30 -10.24 16.50
CA GLY A 401 -23.30 -11.70 16.46
C GLY A 401 -22.03 -12.33 16.98
N VAL A 402 -20.89 -11.63 16.82
CA VAL A 402 -19.57 -12.11 17.25
C VAL A 402 -19.27 -11.76 18.70
N ILE A 403 -19.56 -10.55 19.14
CA ILE A 403 -19.30 -10.06 20.51
C ILE A 403 -20.16 -10.73 21.59
#